data_bb80868b61b1f1e85404af77304f58e1
#
_entry.id   bb80868b61b1f1e85404af77304f58e1
#
_cell.length_a   1.000
_cell.length_b   1.000
_cell.length_c   1.000
_cell.angle_alpha   90.00
_cell.angle_beta   90.00
_cell.angle_gamma   90.00
#
_symmetry.space_group_name_H-M   'P 1'
#
loop_
_entity.id
_entity.type
_entity.pdbx_description
1 polymer ?
#
loop_
_entity_poly.entity_id
_entity_poly.type
_entity_poly.pdbx_seq_one_letter_code
_entity_poly.pdbx_strand_id
1 'polypeptide(L)'
;INVAFGGTIIQDMPEDCLHSSPSGDVFHDTIMVDDSHLFKYFPVKMRVNSAHHQRIDRLGQHLKIIQVCPDDGCPEALEHDELPILGLQWHPERLPECVGEPLLSLLSSYF
;
A
#
# COMPACT_ATOMS: atom_id res chain seq x y z
N ILE A 1 10.37 -1.87 4.27
CA ILE A 1 10.45 -0.48 4.79
C ILE A 1 10.14 -0.49 6.29
N ASN A 2 8.95 -0.93 6.70
CA ASN A 2 8.49 -0.81 8.09
C ASN A 2 9.47 -1.39 9.12
N VAL A 3 10.01 -2.57 8.88
CA VAL A 3 10.98 -3.22 9.77
C VAL A 3 12.30 -2.44 9.86
N ALA A 4 12.75 -1.88 8.74
CA ALA A 4 13.98 -1.06 8.70
C ALA A 4 13.88 0.19 9.59
N PHE A 5 12.66 0.70 9.80
CA PHE A 5 12.40 1.83 10.70
C PHE A 5 11.92 1.41 12.11
N GLY A 6 12.13 0.15 12.47
CA GLY A 6 11.85 -0.37 13.82
C GLY A 6 10.42 -0.86 14.04
N GLY A 7 9.63 -0.97 12.99
CA GLY A 7 8.29 -1.54 13.05
C GLY A 7 8.29 -3.08 13.06
N THR A 8 7.11 -3.65 13.21
CA THR A 8 6.89 -5.11 13.20
C THR A 8 5.86 -5.50 12.14
N ILE A 9 5.85 -6.76 11.78
CA ILE A 9 4.90 -7.33 10.82
C ILE A 9 4.18 -8.54 11.43
N ILE A 10 2.95 -8.75 11.01
CA ILE A 10 2.26 -10.03 11.19
C ILE A 10 2.75 -10.94 10.08
N GLN A 11 3.38 -12.05 10.43
CA GLN A 11 4.03 -12.98 9.47
C GLN A 11 3.03 -13.75 8.63
N ASP A 12 1.91 -14.14 9.21
CA ASP A 12 0.90 -14.91 8.53
C ASP A 12 -0.49 -14.41 8.89
N MET A 13 -1.17 -13.85 7.89
CA MET A 13 -2.60 -13.58 7.95
C MET A 13 -3.38 -14.88 7.72
N PRO A 14 -4.66 -14.98 8.18
CA PRO A 14 -5.51 -16.14 7.89
C PRO A 14 -5.57 -16.47 6.40
N GLU A 15 -5.64 -17.75 6.06
CA GLU A 15 -5.71 -18.22 4.66
C GLU A 15 -6.94 -17.72 3.89
N ASP A 16 -8.01 -17.38 4.60
CA ASP A 16 -9.24 -16.81 4.05
C ASP A 16 -9.25 -15.28 4.07
N CYS A 17 -8.09 -14.64 4.26
CA CYS A 17 -8.00 -13.18 4.24
C CYS A 17 -8.29 -12.59 2.84
N LEU A 18 -8.61 -11.30 2.83
CA LEU A 18 -8.94 -10.57 1.60
C LEU A 18 -7.74 -10.30 0.68
N HIS A 19 -6.51 -10.68 1.10
CA HIS A 19 -5.27 -10.18 0.52
C HIS A 19 -4.48 -11.22 -0.25
N SER A 20 -4.91 -12.47 -0.28
CA SER A 20 -4.25 -13.53 -1.03
C SER A 20 -5.20 -14.64 -1.48
N SER A 21 -4.80 -15.35 -2.54
CA SER A 21 -5.47 -16.54 -3.02
C SER A 21 -4.47 -17.47 -3.69
N PRO A 22 -4.62 -18.80 -3.56
CA PRO A 22 -3.79 -19.77 -4.29
C PRO A 22 -3.90 -19.65 -5.81
N SER A 23 -4.98 -19.06 -6.32
CA SER A 23 -5.24 -18.94 -7.76
C SER A 23 -4.70 -17.64 -8.40
N GLY A 24 -4.00 -16.79 -7.65
CA GLY A 24 -3.42 -15.55 -8.17
C GLY A 24 -3.84 -14.31 -7.40
N ASP A 25 -3.72 -13.14 -8.01
CA ASP A 25 -4.09 -11.88 -7.40
C ASP A 25 -5.59 -11.87 -7.04
N VAL A 26 -5.88 -11.37 -5.86
CA VAL A 26 -7.23 -10.96 -5.46
C VAL A 26 -7.35 -9.45 -5.59
N PHE A 27 -8.57 -8.92 -5.50
CA PHE A 27 -8.83 -7.48 -5.59
C PHE A 27 -9.69 -7.05 -4.41
N HIS A 28 -9.34 -5.91 -3.84
CA HIS A 28 -10.14 -5.29 -2.78
C HIS A 28 -10.09 -3.76 -2.88
N ASP A 29 -10.99 -3.11 -2.19
CA ASP A 29 -11.03 -1.67 -2.13
C ASP A 29 -9.97 -1.12 -1.17
N THR A 30 -9.51 0.08 -1.44
CA THR A 30 -8.67 0.87 -0.56
C THR A 30 -9.21 2.27 -0.39
N ILE A 31 -8.86 2.89 0.73
CA ILE A 31 -9.19 4.29 1.00
C ILE A 31 -7.96 5.02 1.55
N MET A 32 -7.73 6.22 1.04
CA MET A 32 -6.73 7.12 1.60
C MET A 32 -7.22 7.66 2.95
N VAL A 33 -6.36 7.62 3.96
CA VAL A 33 -6.72 7.99 5.35
C VAL A 33 -5.91 9.16 5.89
N ASP A 34 -4.90 9.61 5.17
CA ASP A 34 -4.08 10.75 5.55
C ASP A 34 -3.58 11.48 4.30
N ASP A 35 -3.20 12.75 4.44
CA ASP A 35 -2.60 13.53 3.38
C ASP A 35 -1.33 12.85 2.88
N SER A 36 -1.25 12.70 1.56
CA SER A 36 -0.17 11.99 0.91
C SER A 36 0.13 12.57 -0.45
N HIS A 37 1.38 12.44 -0.85
CA HIS A 37 1.85 12.67 -2.20
C HIS A 37 1.10 11.80 -3.23
N LEU A 38 0.68 10.61 -2.79
CA LEU A 38 -0.05 9.65 -3.59
C LEU A 38 -1.40 10.19 -4.09
N PHE A 39 -2.07 11.09 -3.33
CA PHE A 39 -3.33 11.71 -3.71
C PHE A 39 -3.29 12.50 -5.01
N LYS A 40 -2.11 12.97 -5.41
CA LYS A 40 -1.95 13.72 -6.66
C LYS A 40 -2.08 12.84 -7.89
N TYR A 41 -1.87 11.54 -7.74
CA TYR A 41 -1.76 10.60 -8.86
C TYR A 41 -2.84 9.54 -8.86
N PHE A 42 -3.41 9.24 -7.70
CA PHE A 42 -4.39 8.18 -7.54
C PHE A 42 -5.62 8.66 -6.76
N PRO A 43 -6.80 8.12 -7.07
CA PRO A 43 -8.03 8.54 -6.38
C PRO A 43 -8.04 8.12 -4.91
N VAL A 44 -8.79 8.86 -4.10
CA VAL A 44 -8.96 8.59 -2.65
C VAL A 44 -9.47 7.19 -2.39
N LYS A 45 -10.40 6.72 -3.21
CA LYS A 45 -10.93 5.35 -3.18
C LYS A 45 -10.56 4.67 -4.48
N MET A 46 -9.95 3.50 -4.38
CA MET A 46 -9.61 2.72 -5.55
C MET A 46 -9.58 1.22 -5.22
N ARG A 47 -9.82 0.42 -6.24
CA ARG A 47 -9.69 -1.03 -6.18
C ARG A 47 -8.28 -1.42 -6.58
N VAL A 48 -7.62 -2.25 -5.79
CA VAL A 48 -6.22 -2.67 -6.02
C VAL A 48 -6.12 -4.20 -6.06
N ASN A 49 -5.04 -4.66 -6.67
CA ASN A 49 -4.65 -6.06 -6.62
C ASN A 49 -3.94 -6.38 -5.30
N SER A 50 -4.01 -7.62 -4.87
CA SER A 50 -3.41 -8.05 -3.62
C SER A 50 -2.91 -9.50 -3.73
N ALA A 51 -1.70 -9.75 -3.24
CA ALA A 51 -1.07 -11.07 -3.28
C ALA A 51 -0.08 -11.21 -2.11
N HIS A 52 -0.51 -10.88 -0.90
CA HIS A 52 0.34 -10.93 0.29
C HIS A 52 -0.33 -11.66 1.46
N HIS A 53 0.47 -12.32 2.30
CA HIS A 53 0.04 -12.97 3.53
C HIS A 53 0.63 -12.33 4.78
N GLN A 54 1.44 -11.32 4.62
CA GLN A 54 2.03 -10.53 5.70
C GLN A 54 1.45 -9.11 5.68
N ARG A 55 1.40 -8.47 6.84
CA ARG A 55 0.96 -7.07 6.95
C ARG A 55 1.74 -6.33 8.02
N ILE A 56 1.71 -5.02 7.97
CA ILE A 56 2.23 -4.17 9.03
C ILE A 56 1.44 -4.44 10.31
N ASP A 57 2.16 -4.64 11.40
CA ASP A 57 1.62 -4.76 12.76
C ASP A 57 1.85 -3.43 13.49
N ARG A 58 3.03 -3.23 14.06
CA ARG A 58 3.42 -1.96 14.67
C ARG A 58 4.20 -1.10 13.67
N LEU A 59 3.78 0.15 13.51
CA LEU A 59 4.41 1.09 12.59
C LEU A 59 5.80 1.51 13.09
N GLY A 60 6.77 1.58 12.18
CA GLY A 60 8.11 2.09 12.43
C GLY A 60 8.13 3.60 12.65
N GLN A 61 9.27 4.09 13.17
CA GLN A 61 9.46 5.52 13.45
C GLN A 61 9.47 6.33 12.16
N HIS A 62 8.92 7.55 12.21
CA HIS A 62 8.83 8.47 11.09
C HIS A 62 8.03 7.97 9.88
N LEU A 63 7.26 6.90 10.06
CA LEU A 63 6.36 6.39 9.05
C LEU A 63 4.92 6.74 9.39
N LYS A 64 4.11 6.98 8.39
CA LYS A 64 2.65 7.14 8.53
C LYS A 64 1.93 6.23 7.55
N ILE A 65 0.82 5.66 7.97
CA ILE A 65 -0.09 4.94 7.09
C ILE A 65 -0.94 5.96 6.34
N ILE A 66 -0.98 5.85 5.03
CA ILE A 66 -1.71 6.78 4.16
C ILE A 66 -2.87 6.13 3.43
N GLN A 67 -2.91 4.80 3.38
CA GLN A 67 -3.95 4.04 2.71
C GLN A 67 -4.23 2.74 3.46
N VAL A 68 -5.47 2.36 3.55
CA VAL A 68 -5.91 1.10 4.20
C VAL A 68 -6.98 0.40 3.36
N CYS A 69 -7.11 -0.92 3.56
CA CYS A 69 -8.29 -1.67 3.16
C CYS A 69 -9.42 -1.35 4.16
N PRO A 70 -10.58 -0.80 3.73
CA PRO A 70 -11.64 -0.41 4.65
C PRO A 70 -12.34 -1.58 5.33
N ASP A 71 -12.27 -2.79 4.76
CA ASP A 71 -12.97 -3.95 5.27
C ASP A 71 -12.30 -4.55 6.53
N ASP A 72 -10.98 -4.50 6.61
CA ASP A 72 -10.22 -5.09 7.72
C ASP A 72 -9.16 -4.16 8.34
N GLY A 73 -9.03 -2.94 7.80
CA GLY A 73 -8.06 -1.96 8.27
C GLY A 73 -6.60 -2.29 7.93
N CYS A 74 -6.36 -3.26 7.05
CA CYS A 74 -5.01 -3.61 6.62
C CYS A 74 -4.30 -2.41 6.00
N PRO A 75 -3.11 -2.02 6.48
CA PRO A 75 -2.31 -0.98 5.84
C PRO A 75 -1.90 -1.38 4.43
N GLU A 76 -2.18 -0.51 3.46
CA GLU A 76 -1.94 -0.74 2.05
C GLU A 76 -0.90 0.21 1.44
N ALA A 77 -0.64 1.34 2.09
CA ALA A 77 0.45 2.23 1.74
C ALA A 77 0.95 3.00 2.96
N LEU A 78 2.24 3.32 2.93
CA LEU A 78 2.90 4.15 3.95
C LEU A 78 3.85 5.16 3.30
N GLU A 79 4.08 6.25 4.01
CA GLU A 79 5.09 7.26 3.66
C GLU A 79 5.99 7.53 4.87
N HIS A 80 7.22 7.98 4.57
CA HIS A 80 8.09 8.59 5.58
C HIS A 80 7.76 10.09 5.68
N ASP A 81 7.79 10.64 6.87
CA ASP A 81 7.39 12.02 7.14
C ASP A 81 8.38 13.08 6.62
N GLU A 82 9.65 12.71 6.43
CA GLU A 82 10.71 13.62 5.97
C GLU A 82 11.46 13.15 4.73
N LEU A 83 11.58 11.84 4.54
CA LEU A 83 12.36 11.27 3.44
C LEU A 83 11.46 10.91 2.24
N PRO A 84 11.98 10.96 1.01
CA PRO A 84 11.21 10.58 -0.17
C PRO A 84 11.03 9.05 -0.26
N ILE A 85 10.34 8.48 0.72
CA ILE A 85 10.08 7.04 0.80
C ILE A 85 8.57 6.81 0.79
N LEU A 86 8.11 6.04 -0.18
CA LEU A 86 6.76 5.54 -0.33
C LEU A 86 6.78 4.01 -0.39
N GLY A 87 5.95 3.36 0.40
CA GLY A 87 5.72 1.93 0.34
C GLY A 87 4.30 1.61 -0.06
N LEU A 88 4.14 0.75 -1.06
CA LEU A 88 2.85 0.22 -1.50
C LEU A 88 2.82 -1.28 -1.24
N GLN A 89 1.71 -1.78 -0.69
CA GLN A 89 1.49 -3.21 -0.50
C GLN A 89 0.97 -3.88 -1.78
N TRP A 90 0.22 -3.13 -2.58
CA TRP A 90 -0.30 -3.55 -3.87
C TRP A 90 0.69 -3.26 -5.01
N HIS A 91 0.38 -3.76 -6.21
CA HIS A 91 1.26 -3.71 -7.38
C HIS A 91 0.68 -2.81 -8.48
N PRO A 92 1.04 -1.50 -8.48
CA PRO A 92 0.55 -0.59 -9.52
C PRO A 92 0.95 -1.01 -10.93
N GLU A 93 2.09 -1.66 -11.09
CA GLU A 93 2.57 -2.15 -12.38
C GLU A 93 1.71 -3.27 -12.99
N ARG A 94 0.81 -3.87 -12.19
CA ARG A 94 -0.15 -4.90 -12.62
C ARG A 94 -1.55 -4.36 -12.88
N LEU A 95 -1.78 -3.07 -12.63
CA LEU A 95 -3.08 -2.42 -12.82
C LEU A 95 -3.03 -1.57 -14.09
N PRO A 96 -3.80 -1.92 -15.15
CA PRO A 96 -3.77 -1.16 -16.42
C PRO A 96 -4.04 0.33 -16.27
N GLU A 97 -4.91 0.71 -15.35
CA GLU A 97 -5.25 2.10 -15.06
C GLU A 97 -4.13 2.89 -14.36
N CYS A 98 -3.18 2.19 -13.75
CA CYS A 98 -2.03 2.81 -13.06
C CYS A 98 -0.79 2.88 -13.97
N VAL A 99 -0.66 1.92 -14.89
CA VAL A 99 0.48 1.86 -15.81
C VAL A 99 0.42 3.04 -16.79
N GLY A 100 1.58 3.66 -17.01
CA GLY A 100 1.69 4.82 -17.87
C GLY A 100 1.82 6.11 -17.06
N GLU A 101 1.09 7.15 -17.44
CA GLU A 101 1.27 8.50 -16.88
C GLU A 101 1.13 8.58 -15.35
N PRO A 102 0.13 7.98 -14.69
CA PRO A 102 0.02 8.09 -13.23
C PRO A 102 1.25 7.53 -12.49
N LEU A 103 1.71 6.34 -12.88
CA LEU A 103 2.86 5.71 -12.25
C LEU A 103 4.17 6.45 -12.57
N LEU A 104 4.36 6.87 -13.81
CA LEU A 104 5.54 7.63 -14.22
C LEU A 104 5.62 8.99 -13.51
N SER A 105 4.49 9.68 -13.41
CA SER A 105 4.42 10.97 -12.71
C SER A 105 4.70 10.81 -11.22
N LEU A 106 4.16 9.77 -10.58
CA LEU A 106 4.46 9.44 -9.20
C LEU A 106 5.96 9.18 -9.01
N LEU A 107 6.55 8.27 -9.81
CA LEU A 107 7.97 7.95 -9.72
C LEU A 107 8.85 9.17 -9.92
N SER A 108 8.54 10.00 -10.94
CA SER A 108 9.30 11.22 -11.23
C SER A 108 9.27 12.23 -10.09
N SER A 109 8.24 12.22 -9.27
CA SER A 109 8.11 13.13 -8.12
C SER A 109 9.06 12.81 -6.96
N TYR A 110 9.68 11.62 -6.96
CA TYR A 110 10.68 11.19 -5.97
C TYR A 110 12.13 11.36 -6.43
N PHE A 111 12.31 11.78 -7.65
CA PHE A 111 13.64 12.01 -8.23
C PHE A 111 13.80 13.51 -8.61
#